data_bdb4254516900da751d388ad5acf203b
#
_entry.id   bdb4254516900da751d388ad5acf203b
#
_cell.length_a   1.000
_cell.length_b   1.000
_cell.length_c   1.000
_cell.angle_alpha   90.00
_cell.angle_beta   90.00
_cell.angle_gamma   90.00
#
_symmetry.space_group_name_H-M   'P 1'
#
loop_
_entity.id
_entity.type
_entity.pdbx_description
1 polymer ?
#
loop_
_entity_poly.entity_id
_entity_poly.type
_entity_poly.pdbx_seq_one_letter_code
_entity_poly.pdbx_strand_id
1 'polypeptide(L)'
;MFKVNENFAKLPGSYLFANIAKRVSAFQAEHPEKEIIRLGIGDVTQPIAPAIIEAMHKAVDEMGHAETFHGYAPEQGYDFLRNIIAKEDFQENGCDISADEIFISDGAKCDCGNIQELFSLDSVIAVCDPVLNM
;
A
#
# COMPACT_ATOMS: atom_id res chain seq x y z
N MET A 1 20.97 -9.48 27.66
CA MET A 1 19.60 -9.26 28.16
C MET A 1 18.92 -8.33 27.17
N PHE A 2 17.83 -8.75 26.59
CA PHE A 2 17.05 -7.92 25.64
C PHE A 2 16.25 -6.89 26.44
N LYS A 3 16.24 -5.63 25.97
CA LYS A 3 15.40 -4.58 26.53
C LYS A 3 14.25 -4.30 25.56
N VAL A 4 13.06 -4.20 26.08
CA VAL A 4 11.89 -3.79 25.30
C VAL A 4 11.96 -2.28 25.05
N ASN A 5 11.57 -1.84 23.87
CA ASN A 5 11.44 -0.41 23.58
C ASN A 5 10.23 0.15 24.37
N GLU A 6 10.52 0.94 25.40
CA GLU A 6 9.50 1.51 26.30
C GLU A 6 8.50 2.43 25.59
N ASN A 7 8.80 2.90 24.37
CA ASN A 7 7.86 3.72 23.60
C ASN A 7 6.63 2.92 23.16
N PHE A 8 6.75 1.58 23.02
CA PHE A 8 5.56 0.76 22.74
C PHE A 8 4.52 0.82 23.87
N ALA A 9 4.93 1.00 25.11
CA ALA A 9 4.02 1.15 26.24
C ALA A 9 3.23 2.47 26.20
N LYS A 10 3.68 3.46 25.43
CA LYS A 10 3.03 4.76 25.25
C LYS A 10 1.99 4.76 24.15
N LEU A 11 1.97 3.72 23.29
CA LEU A 11 1.01 3.60 22.21
C LEU A 11 -0.38 3.26 22.76
N PRO A 12 -1.48 3.75 22.13
CA PRO A 12 -2.83 3.33 22.47
C PRO A 12 -2.94 1.80 22.39
N GLY A 13 -3.57 1.17 23.37
CA GLY A 13 -3.68 -0.29 23.46
C GLY A 13 -4.56 -0.94 22.38
N SER A 14 -5.18 -0.15 21.51
CA SER A 14 -5.99 -0.64 20.38
C SER A 14 -6.01 0.37 19.24
N TYR A 15 -5.94 -0.16 18.03
CA TYR A 15 -6.12 0.62 16.81
C TYR A 15 -7.59 0.99 16.61
N LEU A 16 -7.85 2.22 16.15
CA LEU A 16 -9.20 2.77 16.00
C LEU A 16 -10.17 1.83 15.29
N PHE A 17 -9.76 1.25 14.16
CA PHE A 17 -10.62 0.38 13.36
C PHE A 17 -10.97 -0.93 14.06
N ALA A 18 -10.08 -1.48 14.87
CA ALA A 18 -10.37 -2.65 15.69
C ALA A 18 -11.45 -2.35 16.74
N ASN A 19 -11.42 -1.16 17.34
CA ASN A 19 -12.45 -0.71 18.29
C ASN A 19 -13.79 -0.49 17.59
N ILE A 20 -13.79 0.13 16.41
CA ILE A 20 -15.02 0.32 15.61
C ILE A 20 -15.61 -1.04 15.24
N ALA A 21 -14.80 -1.99 14.76
CA ALA A 21 -15.28 -3.33 14.42
C ALA A 21 -15.94 -4.04 15.60
N LYS A 22 -15.36 -3.97 16.80
CA LYS A 22 -15.95 -4.52 18.03
C LYS A 22 -17.29 -3.87 18.36
N ARG A 23 -17.38 -2.54 18.27
CA ARG A 23 -18.63 -1.81 18.54
C ARG A 23 -19.73 -2.15 17.53
N VAL A 24 -19.37 -2.25 16.24
CA VAL A 24 -20.31 -2.67 15.19
C VAL A 24 -20.81 -4.08 15.43
N SER A 25 -19.93 -5.02 15.78
CA SER A 25 -20.33 -6.40 16.07
C SER A 25 -21.24 -6.49 17.29
N ALA A 26 -20.96 -5.74 18.36
CA ALA A 26 -21.82 -5.69 19.54
C ALA A 26 -23.19 -5.12 19.20
N PHE A 27 -23.24 -4.00 18.47
CA PHE A 27 -24.52 -3.41 18.06
C PHE A 27 -25.34 -4.35 17.18
N GLN A 28 -24.68 -5.04 16.23
CA GLN A 28 -25.39 -6.00 15.36
C GLN A 28 -25.95 -7.21 16.13
N ALA A 29 -25.23 -7.63 17.19
CA ALA A 29 -25.72 -8.72 18.06
C ALA A 29 -26.93 -8.30 18.88
N GLU A 30 -26.98 -7.04 19.33
CA GLU A 30 -28.12 -6.49 20.09
C GLU A 30 -29.32 -6.14 19.18
N HIS A 31 -29.05 -5.83 17.89
CA HIS A 31 -30.05 -5.40 16.92
C HIS A 31 -29.93 -6.16 15.60
N PRO A 32 -30.21 -7.48 15.59
CA PRO A 32 -30.06 -8.31 14.39
C PRO A 32 -31.01 -7.91 13.25
N GLU A 33 -32.08 -7.21 13.54
CA GLU A 33 -33.09 -6.72 12.59
C GLU A 33 -32.63 -5.44 11.86
N LYS A 34 -31.55 -4.80 12.30
CA LYS A 34 -31.08 -3.55 11.69
C LYS A 34 -29.95 -3.77 10.70
N GLU A 35 -30.08 -3.19 9.53
CA GLU A 35 -29.01 -3.10 8.56
C GLU A 35 -28.03 -2.01 8.95
N ILE A 36 -26.73 -2.31 8.88
CA ILE A 36 -25.67 -1.34 9.18
C ILE A 36 -25.04 -0.86 7.86
N ILE A 37 -25.19 0.42 7.58
CA ILE A 37 -24.50 1.10 6.47
C ILE A 37 -23.10 1.52 6.94
N ARG A 38 -22.06 0.96 6.32
CA ARG A 38 -20.65 1.22 6.67
C ARG A 38 -20.08 2.30 5.79
N LEU A 39 -19.82 3.46 6.34
CA LEU A 39 -19.24 4.62 5.65
C LEU A 39 -17.84 4.99 6.18
N GLY A 40 -17.21 4.10 6.94
CA GLY A 40 -16.02 4.43 7.74
C GLY A 40 -14.69 4.26 7.00
N ILE A 41 -14.59 3.36 6.03
CA ILE A 41 -13.34 3.07 5.33
C ILE A 41 -13.64 2.97 3.84
N GLY A 42 -12.83 3.69 3.03
CA GLY A 42 -12.78 3.44 1.59
C GLY A 42 -12.16 2.07 1.34
N ASP A 43 -12.89 1.20 0.65
CA ASP A 43 -12.43 -0.13 0.31
C ASP A 43 -12.71 -0.42 -1.16
N VAL A 44 -11.97 -1.37 -1.72
CA VAL A 44 -12.19 -1.85 -3.08
C VAL A 44 -13.46 -2.72 -3.08
N THR A 45 -14.50 -2.26 -3.76
CA THR A 45 -15.81 -2.91 -3.79
C THR A 45 -16.07 -3.69 -5.07
N GLN A 46 -15.20 -3.56 -6.07
CA GLN A 46 -15.35 -4.22 -7.35
C GLN A 46 -14.31 -5.33 -7.53
N PRO A 47 -14.66 -6.43 -8.21
CA PRO A 47 -13.70 -7.46 -8.58
C PRO A 47 -12.58 -6.90 -9.47
N ILE A 48 -11.44 -7.57 -9.44
CA ILE A 48 -10.32 -7.26 -10.34
C ILE A 48 -10.78 -7.46 -11.79
N ALA A 49 -10.39 -6.55 -12.68
CA ALA A 49 -10.73 -6.64 -14.10
C ALA A 49 -10.18 -7.93 -14.75
N PRO A 50 -10.94 -8.56 -15.66
CA PRO A 50 -10.52 -9.81 -16.29
C PRO A 50 -9.13 -9.77 -16.94
N ALA A 51 -8.78 -8.65 -17.57
CA ALA A 51 -7.46 -8.46 -18.19
C ALA A 51 -6.31 -8.53 -17.16
N ILE A 52 -6.53 -8.03 -15.95
CA ILE A 52 -5.53 -8.10 -14.87
C ILE A 52 -5.40 -9.54 -14.37
N ILE A 53 -6.52 -10.26 -14.22
CA ILE A 53 -6.52 -11.67 -13.82
C ILE A 53 -5.76 -12.51 -14.86
N GLU A 54 -6.00 -12.28 -16.14
CA GLU A 54 -5.28 -12.97 -17.23
C GLU A 54 -3.78 -12.69 -17.18
N ALA A 55 -3.37 -11.44 -16.95
CA ALA A 55 -1.96 -11.07 -16.82
C ALA A 55 -1.30 -11.75 -15.61
N MET A 56 -2.02 -11.84 -14.48
CA MET A 56 -1.53 -12.55 -13.28
C MET A 56 -1.35 -14.05 -13.54
N HIS A 57 -2.28 -14.69 -14.25
CA HIS A 57 -2.12 -16.10 -14.64
C HIS A 57 -0.91 -16.31 -15.53
N LYS A 58 -0.68 -15.46 -16.52
CA LYS A 58 0.52 -15.51 -17.36
C LYS A 58 1.80 -15.37 -16.56
N ALA A 59 1.84 -14.42 -15.62
CA ALA A 59 3.00 -14.21 -14.76
C ALA A 59 3.30 -15.43 -13.87
N VAL A 60 2.27 -16.13 -13.39
CA VAL A 60 2.43 -17.38 -12.63
C VAL A 60 2.97 -18.50 -13.54
N ASP A 61 2.46 -18.63 -14.75
CA ASP A 61 2.93 -19.62 -15.72
C ASP A 61 4.41 -19.40 -16.09
N GLU A 62 4.84 -18.16 -16.27
CA GLU A 62 6.25 -17.79 -16.51
C GLU A 62 7.17 -18.28 -15.39
N MET A 63 6.74 -18.26 -14.15
CA MET A 63 7.51 -18.76 -13.00
C MET A 63 7.70 -20.28 -13.02
N GLY A 64 6.91 -21.01 -13.78
CA GLY A 64 7.00 -22.48 -13.95
C GLY A 64 8.06 -22.94 -14.94
N HIS A 65 8.66 -22.05 -15.71
CA HIS A 65 9.60 -22.38 -16.78
C HIS A 65 10.98 -21.75 -16.55
N ALA A 66 12.04 -22.52 -16.71
CA ALA A 66 13.41 -22.06 -16.44
C ALA A 66 13.80 -20.84 -17.29
N GLU A 67 13.28 -20.76 -18.52
CA GLU A 67 13.59 -19.71 -19.49
C GLU A 67 12.93 -18.37 -19.15
N THR A 68 11.82 -18.39 -18.41
CA THR A 68 11.01 -17.21 -18.07
C THR A 68 10.93 -16.96 -16.57
N PHE A 69 11.58 -17.81 -15.78
CA PHE A 69 11.64 -17.65 -14.33
C PHE A 69 12.29 -16.32 -13.92
N HIS A 70 11.64 -15.59 -13.05
CA HIS A 70 12.12 -14.33 -12.50
C HIS A 70 12.67 -14.54 -11.07
N GLY A 71 13.98 -14.32 -10.91
CA GLY A 71 14.63 -14.29 -9.60
C GLY A 71 14.56 -12.90 -8.98
N TYR A 72 15.66 -12.46 -8.34
CA TYR A 72 15.76 -11.10 -7.84
C TYR A 72 15.66 -10.09 -9.00
N ALA A 73 14.76 -9.13 -8.85
CA ALA A 73 14.67 -7.98 -9.75
C ALA A 73 15.88 -7.03 -9.55
N PRO A 74 16.17 -6.14 -10.53
CA PRO A 74 17.02 -4.98 -10.29
C PRO A 74 16.50 -4.15 -9.11
N GLU A 75 17.39 -3.46 -8.39
CA GLU A 75 17.04 -2.70 -7.17
C GLU A 75 15.92 -1.68 -7.38
N GLN A 76 15.90 -1.03 -8.53
CA GLN A 76 14.85 -0.06 -8.89
C GLN A 76 13.57 -0.71 -9.46
N GLY A 77 13.57 -2.01 -9.71
CA GLY A 77 12.52 -2.72 -10.43
C GLY A 77 12.85 -2.93 -11.91
N TYR A 78 12.03 -3.73 -12.59
CA TYR A 78 12.23 -4.08 -13.99
C TYR A 78 12.11 -2.86 -14.93
N ASP A 79 13.01 -2.76 -15.89
CA ASP A 79 13.07 -1.65 -16.85
C ASP A 79 11.78 -1.48 -17.64
N PHE A 80 11.15 -2.59 -18.06
CA PHE A 80 9.90 -2.52 -18.81
C PHE A 80 8.80 -1.82 -18.02
N LEU A 81 8.69 -2.10 -16.72
CA LEU A 81 7.68 -1.50 -15.84
C LEU A 81 7.98 -0.02 -15.59
N ARG A 82 9.24 0.31 -15.27
CA ARG A 82 9.66 1.70 -15.03
C ARG A 82 9.45 2.57 -16.28
N ASN A 83 9.78 2.05 -17.48
CA ASN A 83 9.57 2.75 -18.73
C ASN A 83 8.08 2.99 -19.05
N ILE A 84 7.22 1.99 -18.79
CA ILE A 84 5.77 2.16 -18.98
C ILE A 84 5.23 3.22 -18.02
N ILE A 85 5.59 3.18 -16.72
CA ILE A 85 5.17 4.18 -15.73
C ILE A 85 5.66 5.58 -16.14
N ALA A 86 6.93 5.73 -16.51
CA ALA A 86 7.48 7.02 -16.94
C ALA A 86 6.69 7.60 -18.11
N LYS A 87 6.39 6.77 -19.11
CA LYS A 87 5.68 7.19 -20.32
C LYS A 87 4.21 7.51 -20.04
N GLU A 88 3.45 6.50 -19.54
CA GLU A 88 1.98 6.56 -19.49
C GLU A 88 1.48 7.42 -18.31
N ASP A 89 2.13 7.32 -17.13
CA ASP A 89 1.66 8.03 -15.95
C ASP A 89 2.21 9.45 -15.83
N PHE A 90 3.40 9.73 -16.39
CA PHE A 90 4.06 11.01 -16.26
C PHE A 90 4.18 11.78 -17.57
N GLN A 91 4.91 11.27 -18.57
CA GLN A 91 5.26 12.04 -19.78
C GLN A 91 4.03 12.37 -20.62
N GLU A 92 3.06 11.44 -20.76
CA GLU A 92 1.79 11.71 -21.48
C GLU A 92 0.92 12.74 -20.75
N ASN A 93 1.15 12.93 -19.44
CA ASN A 93 0.49 13.96 -18.64
C ASN A 93 1.31 15.25 -18.50
N GLY A 94 2.41 15.39 -19.26
CA GLY A 94 3.21 16.59 -19.31
C GLY A 94 4.25 16.73 -18.18
N CYS A 95 4.52 15.65 -17.45
CA CYS A 95 5.56 15.59 -16.42
C CYS A 95 6.83 14.97 -17.00
N ASP A 96 7.94 15.68 -16.98
CA ASP A 96 9.24 15.21 -17.49
C ASP A 96 9.93 14.34 -16.43
N ILE A 97 9.48 13.09 -16.31
CA ILE A 97 10.05 12.06 -15.43
C ILE A 97 10.63 10.95 -16.30
N SER A 98 11.89 10.59 -16.06
CA SER A 98 12.56 9.48 -16.71
C SER A 98 12.39 8.16 -15.93
N ALA A 99 12.60 7.02 -16.60
CA ALA A 99 12.56 5.71 -15.95
C ALA A 99 13.59 5.56 -14.82
N ASP A 100 14.71 6.32 -14.88
CA ASP A 100 15.76 6.29 -13.86
C ASP A 100 15.37 7.00 -12.54
N GLU A 101 14.29 7.77 -12.58
CA GLU A 101 13.73 8.43 -11.40
C GLU A 101 12.62 7.62 -10.73
N ILE A 102 12.32 6.42 -11.26
CA ILE A 102 11.24 5.54 -10.76
C ILE A 102 11.84 4.36 -10.01
N PHE A 103 11.34 4.15 -8.80
CA PHE A 103 11.67 3.02 -7.93
C PHE A 103 10.39 2.24 -7.63
N ILE A 104 10.40 0.93 -7.92
CA ILE A 104 9.27 0.05 -7.66
C ILE A 104 9.40 -0.52 -6.25
N SER A 105 8.34 -0.38 -5.48
CA SER A 105 8.22 -0.91 -4.12
C SER A 105 7.04 -1.89 -3.99
N ASP A 106 6.86 -2.44 -2.81
CA ASP A 106 5.71 -3.28 -2.47
C ASP A 106 4.47 -2.49 -2.02
N GLY A 107 4.52 -1.18 -2.13
CA GLY A 107 3.36 -0.31 -1.91
C GLY A 107 3.64 0.96 -1.10
N ALA A 108 2.73 1.92 -1.21
CA ALA A 108 2.85 3.26 -0.64
C ALA A 108 3.09 3.27 0.88
N LYS A 109 2.61 2.27 1.62
CA LYS A 109 2.83 2.20 3.07
C LYS A 109 4.31 2.01 3.41
N CYS A 110 5.01 1.15 2.68
CA CYS A 110 6.45 0.94 2.82
C CYS A 110 7.21 2.20 2.39
N ASP A 111 6.80 2.84 1.30
CA ASP A 111 7.42 4.08 0.84
C ASP A 111 7.27 5.21 1.88
N CYS A 112 6.08 5.42 2.43
CA CYS A 112 5.84 6.39 3.49
C CYS A 112 6.64 6.10 4.77
N GLY A 113 6.85 4.82 5.08
CA GLY A 113 7.68 4.41 6.20
C GLY A 113 9.16 4.69 5.98
N ASN A 114 9.67 4.34 4.81
CA ASN A 114 11.09 4.38 4.49
C ASN A 114 11.59 5.77 4.08
N ILE A 115 10.76 6.58 3.41
CA ILE A 115 11.15 7.90 2.93
C ILE A 115 11.61 8.82 4.06
N GLN A 116 11.12 8.60 5.27
CA GLN A 116 11.50 9.36 6.44
C GLN A 116 13.00 9.25 6.77
N GLU A 117 13.62 8.10 6.43
CA GLU A 117 15.05 7.86 6.67
C GLU A 117 15.97 8.68 5.73
N LEU A 118 15.43 9.21 4.64
CA LEU A 118 16.16 10.08 3.71
C LEU A 118 16.34 11.51 4.24
N PHE A 119 15.57 11.89 5.26
CA PHE A 119 15.56 13.26 5.78
C PHE A 119 16.13 13.33 7.20
N SER A 120 16.70 14.47 7.52
CA SER A 120 17.17 14.73 8.89
C SER A 120 16.02 14.90 9.87
N LEU A 121 16.27 14.68 11.17
CA LEU A 121 15.25 14.74 12.22
C LEU A 121 14.63 16.14 12.44
N ASP A 122 15.28 17.18 11.91
CA ASP A 122 14.80 18.59 11.96
C ASP A 122 14.02 19.00 10.72
N SER A 123 13.81 18.06 9.77
CA SER A 123 12.99 18.30 8.59
C SER A 123 11.53 18.51 8.95
N VAL A 124 10.88 19.46 8.29
CA VAL A 124 9.45 19.75 8.47
C VAL A 124 8.67 19.14 7.30
N ILE A 125 7.76 18.24 7.61
CA ILE A 125 6.90 17.59 6.61
C ILE A 125 5.48 18.16 6.74
N ALA A 126 4.96 18.72 5.65
CA ALA A 126 3.57 19.19 5.59
C ALA A 126 2.67 18.03 5.12
N VAL A 127 1.58 17.83 5.85
CA VAL A 127 0.54 16.85 5.51
C VAL A 127 -0.83 17.53 5.46
N CYS A 128 -1.76 16.94 4.71
CA CYS A 128 -3.15 17.42 4.72
C CYS A 128 -3.80 17.15 6.10
N ASP A 129 -4.72 18.01 6.51
CA ASP A 129 -5.54 17.80 7.69
C ASP A 129 -7.03 17.98 7.31
N PRO A 130 -7.87 16.97 7.48
CA PRO A 130 -7.58 15.61 8.00
C PRO A 130 -6.81 14.71 7.03
N VAL A 131 -6.01 13.81 7.58
CA VAL A 131 -5.28 12.78 6.83
C VAL A 131 -5.72 11.39 7.30
N LEU A 132 -5.76 10.44 6.38
CA LEU A 132 -5.89 9.02 6.75
C LEU A 132 -4.59 8.58 7.43
N ASN A 133 -4.69 8.05 8.63
CA ASN A 133 -3.55 7.42 9.31
C ASN A 133 -3.14 6.15 8.52
N MET A 134 -2.02 6.24 7.82
CA MET A 134 -1.40 5.09 7.15
C MET A 134 -0.39 4.39 8.05
#